data_9b0f6db4ddc43f31c67159ce759ce667
#
_entry.id   9b0f6db4ddc43f31c67159ce759ce667
#
_cell.length_a   1.000
_cell.length_b   1.000
_cell.length_c   1.000
_cell.angle_alpha   90.00
_cell.angle_beta   90.00
_cell.angle_gamma   90.00
#
_symmetry.space_group_name_H-M   'P 1'
#
loop_
_entity.id
_entity.type
_entity.pdbx_description
1 polymer ?
#
loop_
_entity_poly.entity_id
_entity_poly.type
_entity_poly.pdbx_seq_one_letter_code
_entity_poly.pdbx_strand_id
1 'polypeptide(L)'
;MNKLPDRIRIKDIARLADVSVGTVDRVIHGRSGVSEASRKRVEEILEQLNYQPNMYASALASNKRYSFACLLPQHLEGEYWTAVETGIKEALANYSDFNTSAQISYYDPYDYHSFVDAGKAIVDAKPDGVLLAPTAPQYTKVLTDALNTCSIPYIY
;
A
#
# COMPACT_ATOMS: atom_id res chain seq x y z
N MET A 1 -39.80 -7.49 7.94
CA MET A 1 -38.71 -7.14 7.00
C MET A 1 -37.62 -6.46 7.80
N ASN A 2 -36.50 -7.16 8.05
CA ASN A 2 -35.37 -6.60 8.81
C ASN A 2 -34.64 -5.60 7.89
N LYS A 3 -34.73 -4.31 8.20
CA LYS A 3 -34.03 -3.25 7.46
C LYS A 3 -32.54 -3.51 7.59
N LEU A 4 -31.85 -3.73 6.48
CA LEU A 4 -30.38 -3.79 6.46
C LEU A 4 -29.84 -2.47 7.05
N PRO A 5 -28.82 -2.52 7.92
CA PRO A 5 -28.24 -1.31 8.49
C PRO A 5 -27.59 -0.47 7.39
N ASP A 6 -27.58 0.86 7.55
CA ASP A 6 -26.98 1.84 6.62
C ASP A 6 -25.54 1.53 6.22
N ARG A 7 -24.86 0.66 6.97
CA ARG A 7 -23.51 0.19 6.70
C ARG A 7 -23.38 -1.30 7.01
N ILE A 8 -23.21 -2.10 5.96
CA ILE A 8 -22.99 -3.55 6.06
C ILE A 8 -21.62 -3.81 6.66
N ARG A 9 -21.55 -4.71 7.65
CA ARG A 9 -20.34 -5.12 8.33
C ARG A 9 -20.02 -6.59 8.01
N ILE A 10 -18.76 -6.99 8.16
CA ILE A 10 -18.32 -8.38 7.96
C ILE A 10 -19.18 -9.38 8.75
N LYS A 11 -19.62 -9.03 9.98
CA LYS A 11 -20.51 -9.86 10.77
C LYS A 11 -21.91 -10.07 10.16
N ASP A 12 -22.41 -9.12 9.39
CA ASP A 12 -23.70 -9.24 8.73
C ASP A 12 -23.59 -10.20 7.53
N ILE A 13 -22.48 -10.12 6.79
CA ILE A 13 -22.12 -11.05 5.72
C ILE A 13 -21.95 -12.47 6.29
N ALA A 14 -21.23 -12.62 7.39
CA ALA A 14 -21.04 -13.92 8.06
C ALA A 14 -22.38 -14.57 8.42
N ARG A 15 -23.32 -13.79 8.97
CA ARG A 15 -24.66 -14.24 9.29
C ARG A 15 -25.46 -14.65 8.06
N LEU A 16 -25.40 -13.88 6.98
CA LEU A 16 -26.12 -14.15 5.73
C LEU A 16 -25.57 -15.38 5.01
N ALA A 17 -24.25 -15.58 5.03
CA ALA A 17 -23.57 -16.72 4.44
C ALA A 17 -23.57 -17.98 5.31
N ASP A 18 -24.06 -17.89 6.53
CA ASP A 18 -24.01 -18.96 7.54
C ASP A 18 -22.59 -19.51 7.73
N VAL A 19 -21.64 -18.59 7.96
CA VAL A 19 -20.24 -18.92 8.22
C VAL A 19 -19.68 -18.05 9.35
N SER A 20 -18.46 -18.38 9.82
CA SER A 20 -17.78 -17.55 10.79
C SER A 20 -17.27 -16.23 10.18
N VAL A 21 -17.13 -15.18 11.02
CA VAL A 21 -16.49 -13.91 10.62
C VAL A 21 -15.09 -14.14 10.07
N GLY A 22 -14.33 -15.08 10.66
CA GLY A 22 -13.01 -15.46 10.18
C GLY A 22 -13.02 -16.12 8.79
N THR A 23 -14.12 -16.82 8.44
CA THR A 23 -14.29 -17.37 7.08
C THR A 23 -14.52 -16.24 6.07
N VAL A 24 -15.37 -15.27 6.39
CA VAL A 24 -15.60 -14.10 5.54
C VAL A 24 -14.30 -13.31 5.33
N ASP A 25 -13.52 -13.06 6.40
CA ASP A 25 -12.23 -12.38 6.32
C ASP A 25 -11.25 -13.10 5.38
N ARG A 26 -11.17 -14.44 5.49
CA ARG A 26 -10.32 -15.23 4.58
C ARG A 26 -10.75 -15.13 3.11
N VAL A 27 -12.04 -15.11 2.84
CA VAL A 27 -12.56 -14.98 1.47
C VAL A 27 -12.25 -13.59 0.91
N ILE A 28 -12.54 -12.53 1.66
CA ILE A 28 -12.28 -11.14 1.26
C ILE A 28 -10.79 -10.92 0.92
N HIS A 29 -9.89 -11.55 1.67
CA HIS A 29 -8.45 -11.39 1.49
C HIS A 29 -7.79 -12.51 0.67
N GLY A 30 -8.57 -13.36 -0.01
CA GLY A 30 -8.05 -14.44 -0.86
C GLY A 30 -7.23 -15.51 -0.14
N ARG A 31 -7.38 -15.65 1.19
CA ARG A 31 -6.59 -16.59 1.99
C ARG A 31 -7.11 -18.03 1.85
N SER A 32 -6.22 -18.99 2.04
CA SER A 32 -6.54 -20.42 2.03
C SER A 32 -7.31 -20.87 3.30
N GLY A 33 -7.77 -22.13 3.30
CA GLY A 33 -8.45 -22.73 4.45
C GLY A 33 -9.96 -22.46 4.53
N VAL A 34 -10.59 -22.18 3.38
CA VAL A 34 -12.04 -22.05 3.22
C VAL A 34 -12.51 -23.09 2.20
N SER A 35 -13.60 -23.82 2.51
CA SER A 35 -14.19 -24.75 1.53
C SER A 35 -14.76 -23.98 0.34
N GLU A 36 -14.73 -24.61 -0.85
CA GLU A 36 -15.26 -24.02 -2.08
C GLU A 36 -16.74 -23.60 -1.93
N ALA A 37 -17.54 -24.43 -1.30
CA ALA A 37 -18.95 -24.13 -1.03
C ALA A 37 -19.14 -22.89 -0.14
N SER A 38 -18.30 -22.72 0.89
CA SER A 38 -18.36 -21.54 1.76
C SER A 38 -17.84 -20.28 1.05
N ARG A 39 -16.76 -20.41 0.25
CA ARG A 39 -16.22 -19.34 -0.57
C ARG A 39 -17.29 -18.79 -1.51
N LYS A 40 -17.90 -19.65 -2.30
CA LYS A 40 -18.93 -19.26 -3.27
C LYS A 40 -20.12 -18.54 -2.60
N ARG A 41 -20.62 -19.05 -1.48
CA ARG A 41 -21.72 -18.40 -0.72
C ARG A 41 -21.36 -17.00 -0.24
N VAL A 42 -20.12 -16.81 0.24
CA VAL A 42 -19.65 -15.50 0.70
C VAL A 42 -19.51 -14.55 -0.48
N GLU A 43 -18.91 -15.00 -1.58
CA GLU A 43 -18.73 -14.19 -2.81
C GLU A 43 -20.07 -13.73 -3.40
N GLU A 44 -21.07 -14.62 -3.48
CA GLU A 44 -22.43 -14.28 -3.94
C GLU A 44 -23.08 -13.19 -3.05
N ILE A 45 -22.90 -13.25 -1.73
CA ILE A 45 -23.43 -12.25 -0.81
C ILE A 45 -22.68 -10.92 -0.91
N LEU A 46 -21.35 -10.95 -1.05
CA LEU A 46 -20.54 -9.75 -1.26
C LEU A 46 -20.99 -9.00 -2.53
N GLU A 47 -21.23 -9.74 -3.61
CA GLU A 47 -21.72 -9.19 -4.88
C GLU A 47 -23.14 -8.62 -4.75
N GLN A 48 -24.10 -9.39 -4.20
CA GLN A 48 -25.48 -8.94 -3.99
C GLN A 48 -25.58 -7.68 -3.16
N LEU A 49 -24.70 -7.51 -2.17
CA LEU A 49 -24.68 -6.37 -1.27
C LEU A 49 -23.79 -5.22 -1.78
N ASN A 50 -23.13 -5.39 -2.94
CA ASN A 50 -22.09 -4.48 -3.45
C ASN A 50 -21.13 -4.06 -2.31
N TYR A 51 -20.68 -5.07 -1.54
CA TYR A 51 -19.88 -4.82 -0.34
C TYR A 51 -18.47 -4.37 -0.71
N GLN A 52 -18.10 -3.19 -0.24
CA GLN A 52 -16.72 -2.72 -0.31
C GLN A 52 -16.06 -2.82 1.07
N PRO A 53 -14.92 -3.52 1.18
CA PRO A 53 -14.16 -3.58 2.42
C PRO A 53 -13.83 -2.18 2.92
N ASN A 54 -14.11 -1.91 4.18
CA ASN A 54 -13.70 -0.66 4.79
C ASN A 54 -12.21 -0.71 5.10
N MET A 55 -11.40 -0.13 4.25
CA MET A 55 -9.95 -0.08 4.40
C MET A 55 -9.53 0.56 5.73
N TYR A 56 -10.24 1.59 6.20
CA TYR A 56 -9.99 2.23 7.50
C TYR A 56 -10.18 1.26 8.67
N ALA A 57 -11.31 0.54 8.68
CA ALA A 57 -11.56 -0.44 9.74
C ALA A 57 -10.57 -1.61 9.71
N SER A 58 -10.14 -2.03 8.52
CA SER A 58 -9.15 -3.09 8.33
C SER A 58 -7.76 -2.64 8.77
N ALA A 59 -7.34 -1.44 8.42
CA ALA A 59 -6.05 -0.87 8.82
C ALA A 59 -5.96 -0.68 10.35
N LEU A 60 -7.00 -0.13 10.97
CA LEU A 60 -7.09 0.00 12.43
C LEU A 60 -7.06 -1.35 13.16
N ALA A 61 -7.67 -2.40 12.57
CA ALA A 61 -7.69 -3.73 13.17
C ALA A 61 -6.38 -4.51 12.97
N SER A 62 -5.63 -4.23 11.91
CA SER A 62 -4.43 -5.01 11.55
C SER A 62 -3.20 -4.66 12.37
N ASN A 63 -3.14 -3.50 13.00
CA ASN A 63 -1.97 -2.94 13.70
C ASN A 63 -0.66 -3.02 12.87
N LYS A 64 -0.78 -3.22 11.55
CA LYS A 64 0.35 -3.32 10.62
C LYS A 64 0.92 -1.92 10.39
N ARG A 65 2.22 -1.80 10.49
CA ARG A 65 2.95 -0.58 10.11
C ARG A 65 3.44 -0.73 8.68
N TYR A 66 3.33 0.35 7.91
CA TYR A 66 3.85 0.41 6.56
C TYR A 66 4.95 1.48 6.50
N SER A 67 6.09 1.08 5.96
CA SER A 67 7.23 1.97 5.74
C SER A 67 7.46 2.14 4.25
N PHE A 68 7.48 3.38 3.79
CA PHE A 68 7.77 3.71 2.40
C PHE A 68 9.10 4.44 2.30
N ALA A 69 9.75 4.36 1.14
CA ALA A 69 10.88 5.19 0.80
C ALA A 69 10.54 6.03 -0.44
N CYS A 70 10.96 7.27 -0.44
CA CYS A 70 10.84 8.17 -1.59
C CYS A 70 12.24 8.60 -2.01
N LEU A 71 12.58 8.43 -3.28
CA LEU A 71 13.85 8.87 -3.84
C LEU A 71 13.61 10.03 -4.79
N LEU A 72 14.03 11.23 -4.40
CA LEU A 72 13.85 12.46 -5.15
C LEU A 72 15.21 13.04 -5.56
N PRO A 73 15.30 13.77 -6.69
CA PRO A 73 16.49 14.56 -6.95
C PRO A 73 16.60 15.71 -5.95
N GLN A 74 17.83 16.08 -5.63
CA GLN A 74 18.09 17.33 -4.89
C GLN A 74 17.50 18.51 -5.66
N HIS A 75 16.86 19.43 -4.93
CA HIS A 75 16.18 20.58 -5.51
C HIS A 75 16.17 21.75 -4.53
N LEU A 76 15.96 22.94 -5.06
CA LEU A 76 15.80 24.17 -4.30
C LEU A 76 14.31 24.49 -4.10
N GLU A 77 14.03 25.31 -3.09
CA GLU A 77 12.68 25.81 -2.84
C GLU A 77 12.13 26.55 -4.07
N GLY A 78 10.90 26.25 -4.47
CA GLY A 78 10.25 26.81 -5.65
C GLY A 78 10.46 26.02 -6.94
N GLU A 79 11.32 25.01 -6.97
CA GLU A 79 11.45 24.11 -8.10
C GLU A 79 10.33 23.06 -8.15
N TYR A 80 10.18 22.38 -9.28
CA TYR A 80 9.13 21.37 -9.50
C TYR A 80 9.06 20.32 -8.36
N TRP A 81 10.21 19.83 -7.91
CA TRP A 81 10.28 18.79 -6.90
C TRP A 81 9.85 19.23 -5.50
N THR A 82 9.86 20.53 -5.21
CA THR A 82 9.29 21.08 -3.98
C THR A 82 7.79 20.74 -3.85
N ALA A 83 7.04 20.86 -4.95
CA ALA A 83 5.62 20.54 -4.97
C ALA A 83 5.38 19.04 -4.76
N VAL A 84 6.21 18.18 -5.36
CA VAL A 84 6.14 16.72 -5.19
C VAL A 84 6.42 16.35 -3.74
N GLU A 85 7.48 16.89 -3.15
CA GLU A 85 7.82 16.64 -1.74
C GLU A 85 6.72 17.11 -0.78
N THR A 86 6.14 18.28 -1.05
CA THR A 86 5.00 18.80 -0.29
C THR A 86 3.82 17.85 -0.37
N GLY A 87 3.47 17.35 -1.56
CA GLY A 87 2.40 16.37 -1.75
C GLY A 87 2.64 15.07 -0.98
N ILE A 88 3.88 14.58 -0.95
CA ILE A 88 4.26 13.40 -0.14
C ILE A 88 4.01 13.66 1.34
N LYS A 89 4.46 14.80 1.87
CA LYS A 89 4.28 15.18 3.28
C LYS A 89 2.81 15.34 3.66
N GLU A 90 2.02 15.96 2.81
CA GLU A 90 0.56 16.09 3.00
C GLU A 90 -0.13 14.72 2.97
N ALA A 91 0.23 13.84 2.05
CA ALA A 91 -0.30 12.49 2.01
C ALA A 91 0.01 11.73 3.30
N LEU A 92 1.24 11.79 3.80
CA LEU A 92 1.63 11.15 5.06
C LEU A 92 0.83 11.69 6.24
N ALA A 93 0.60 13.01 6.31
CA ALA A 93 -0.22 13.61 7.36
C ALA A 93 -1.68 13.12 7.28
N ASN A 94 -2.26 13.06 6.09
CA ASN A 94 -3.63 12.60 5.86
C ASN A 94 -3.84 11.11 6.13
N TYR A 95 -2.79 10.30 6.00
CA TYR A 95 -2.82 8.85 6.21
C TYR A 95 -2.11 8.40 7.49
N SER A 96 -1.85 9.30 8.43
CA SER A 96 -1.19 9.00 9.72
C SER A 96 -1.91 7.91 10.52
N ASP A 97 -3.24 7.88 10.47
CA ASP A 97 -4.08 6.89 11.16
C ASP A 97 -3.89 5.45 10.63
N PHE A 98 -3.26 5.27 9.48
CA PHE A 98 -2.97 3.96 8.88
C PHE A 98 -1.61 3.40 9.30
N ASN A 99 -0.95 3.97 10.30
CA ASN A 99 0.40 3.60 10.72
C ASN A 99 1.40 3.60 9.54
N THR A 100 1.28 4.58 8.65
CA THR A 100 2.18 4.77 7.52
C THR A 100 3.31 5.73 7.86
N SER A 101 4.49 5.44 7.37
CA SER A 101 5.65 6.33 7.42
C SER A 101 6.36 6.33 6.08
N ALA A 102 7.03 7.42 5.73
CA ALA A 102 7.93 7.44 4.60
C ALA A 102 9.24 8.18 4.94
N GLN A 103 10.33 7.66 4.41
CA GLN A 103 11.62 8.33 4.43
C GLN A 103 11.89 8.92 3.04
N ILE A 104 12.13 10.23 2.99
CA ILE A 104 12.54 10.90 1.76
C ILE A 104 14.05 10.94 1.72
N SER A 105 14.64 10.39 0.67
CA SER A 105 16.07 10.43 0.37
C SER A 105 16.29 11.23 -0.91
N TYR A 106 17.42 11.91 -0.98
CA TYR A 106 17.76 12.76 -2.10
C TYR A 106 19.03 12.26 -2.78
N TYR A 107 19.10 12.44 -4.10
CA TYR A 107 20.28 12.18 -4.89
C TYR A 107 20.64 13.42 -5.74
N ASP A 108 21.91 13.59 -6.04
CA ASP A 108 22.36 14.59 -7.01
C ASP A 108 22.01 14.11 -8.42
N PRO A 109 21.16 14.83 -9.20
CA PRO A 109 20.76 14.41 -10.54
C PRO A 109 21.92 14.38 -11.55
N TYR A 110 23.05 14.99 -11.22
CA TYR A 110 24.25 15.03 -12.04
C TYR A 110 25.33 14.04 -11.60
N ASP A 111 25.14 13.33 -10.46
CA ASP A 111 26.08 12.34 -9.94
C ASP A 111 25.45 10.94 -9.88
N TYR A 112 25.97 10.05 -10.74
CA TYR A 112 25.57 8.65 -10.77
C TYR A 112 25.76 7.93 -9.43
N HIS A 113 26.88 8.18 -8.75
CA HIS A 113 27.21 7.53 -7.48
C HIS A 113 26.21 7.93 -6.39
N SER A 114 25.82 9.20 -6.35
CA SER A 114 24.78 9.69 -5.44
C SER A 114 23.46 8.93 -5.61
N PHE A 115 23.03 8.68 -6.85
CA PHE A 115 21.81 7.91 -7.13
C PHE A 115 21.95 6.44 -6.69
N VAL A 116 23.08 5.81 -7.01
CA VAL A 116 23.32 4.40 -6.67
C VAL A 116 23.41 4.20 -5.17
N ASP A 117 24.11 5.06 -4.44
CA ASP A 117 24.27 4.96 -3.00
C ASP A 117 22.93 5.16 -2.28
N ALA A 118 22.15 6.17 -2.68
CA ALA A 118 20.82 6.39 -2.15
C ALA A 118 19.87 5.21 -2.46
N GLY A 119 19.91 4.68 -3.68
CA GLY A 119 19.14 3.51 -4.08
C GLY A 119 19.50 2.26 -3.30
N LYS A 120 20.79 2.02 -3.07
CA LYS A 120 21.28 0.91 -2.27
C LYS A 120 20.80 1.00 -0.81
N ALA A 121 20.89 2.18 -0.20
CA ALA A 121 20.40 2.41 1.15
C ALA A 121 18.88 2.13 1.26
N ILE A 122 18.10 2.45 0.24
CA ILE A 122 16.67 2.13 0.18
C ILE A 122 16.44 0.62 0.11
N VAL A 123 17.16 -0.10 -0.75
CA VAL A 123 17.03 -1.56 -0.86
C VAL A 123 17.42 -2.25 0.46
N ASP A 124 18.49 -1.80 1.11
CA ASP A 124 18.95 -2.34 2.39
C ASP A 124 17.94 -2.09 3.53
N ALA A 125 17.21 -0.98 3.49
CA ALA A 125 16.17 -0.65 4.48
C ALA A 125 14.91 -1.50 4.34
N LYS A 126 14.71 -2.18 3.20
CA LYS A 126 13.56 -3.07 2.90
C LYS A 126 12.19 -2.44 3.19
N PRO A 127 11.87 -1.29 2.60
CA PRO A 127 10.55 -0.68 2.79
C PRO A 127 9.44 -1.54 2.18
N ASP A 128 8.20 -1.30 2.60
CA ASP A 128 7.01 -1.95 2.01
C ASP A 128 6.68 -1.45 0.60
N GLY A 129 7.24 -0.31 0.19
CA GLY A 129 7.13 0.23 -1.16
C GLY A 129 8.03 1.44 -1.39
N VAL A 130 8.31 1.74 -2.65
CA VAL A 130 9.21 2.83 -3.04
C VAL A 130 8.55 3.72 -4.08
N LEU A 131 8.63 5.05 -3.86
CA LEU A 131 8.33 6.07 -4.86
C LEU A 131 9.65 6.57 -5.44
N LEU A 132 9.81 6.44 -6.76
CA LEU A 132 11.00 6.84 -7.48
C LEU A 132 10.71 8.07 -8.34
N ALA A 133 11.53 9.09 -8.24
CA ALA A 133 11.53 10.23 -9.15
C ALA A 133 12.82 10.19 -10.02
N PRO A 134 12.84 9.39 -11.09
CA PRO A 134 14.04 9.20 -11.88
C PRO A 134 14.25 10.34 -12.84
N THR A 135 15.50 10.82 -12.90
CA THR A 135 15.93 11.81 -13.90
C THR A 135 16.72 11.17 -15.05
N ALA A 136 17.22 9.93 -14.87
CA ALA A 136 18.04 9.24 -15.84
C ALA A 136 17.63 7.76 -15.99
N PRO A 137 17.02 7.35 -17.12
CA PRO A 137 16.47 6.01 -17.32
C PRO A 137 17.49 4.87 -17.12
N GLN A 138 18.74 5.08 -17.54
CA GLN A 138 19.78 4.07 -17.45
C GLN A 138 20.13 3.70 -16.00
N TYR A 139 20.06 4.64 -15.06
CA TYR A 139 20.34 4.41 -13.65
C TYR A 139 19.15 3.81 -12.92
N THR A 140 17.97 4.22 -13.33
CA THR A 140 16.70 3.75 -12.79
C THR A 140 16.56 2.22 -12.96
N LYS A 141 16.98 1.68 -14.12
CA LYS A 141 16.90 0.25 -14.38
C LYS A 141 17.69 -0.59 -13.36
N VAL A 142 18.89 -0.16 -12.98
CA VAL A 142 19.72 -0.88 -12.00
C VAL A 142 18.99 -0.95 -10.65
N LEU A 143 18.40 0.15 -10.20
CA LEU A 143 17.67 0.19 -8.95
C LEU A 143 16.40 -0.66 -8.99
N THR A 144 15.62 -0.57 -10.07
CA THR A 144 14.37 -1.35 -10.19
C THR A 144 14.64 -2.84 -10.33
N ASP A 145 15.72 -3.26 -10.96
CA ASP A 145 16.14 -4.66 -10.99
C ASP A 145 16.47 -5.17 -9.57
N ALA A 146 17.14 -4.36 -8.75
CA ALA A 146 17.40 -4.69 -7.36
C ALA A 146 16.13 -4.75 -6.49
N LEU A 147 15.20 -3.79 -6.66
CA LEU A 147 13.91 -3.79 -5.97
C LEU A 147 13.08 -5.02 -6.35
N ASN A 148 13.04 -5.39 -7.63
CA ASN A 148 12.36 -6.60 -8.10
C ASN A 148 12.97 -7.87 -7.49
N THR A 149 14.29 -7.95 -7.42
CA THR A 149 15.00 -9.09 -6.79
C THR A 149 14.62 -9.24 -5.32
N CYS A 150 14.43 -8.12 -4.62
CA CYS A 150 14.02 -8.10 -3.22
C CYS A 150 12.48 -8.16 -3.04
N SER A 151 11.71 -8.25 -4.12
CA SER A 151 10.23 -8.21 -4.10
C SER A 151 9.66 -6.94 -3.44
N ILE A 152 10.34 -5.82 -3.59
CA ILE A 152 9.90 -4.52 -3.09
C ILE A 152 9.11 -3.81 -4.21
N PRO A 153 7.80 -3.54 -4.04
CA PRO A 153 7.01 -2.83 -5.03
C PRO A 153 7.44 -1.36 -5.15
N TYR A 154 7.37 -0.82 -6.35
CA TYR A 154 7.71 0.58 -6.61
C TYR A 154 6.79 1.22 -7.65
N ILE A 155 6.74 2.55 -7.61
CA ILE A 155 6.04 3.42 -8.58
C ILE A 155 6.95 4.58 -8.98
N TYR A 156 6.63 5.23 -10.12
CA TYR A 156 7.27 6.44 -10.62
C TYR A 156 6.38 7.66 -10.41
#